data_8fd1a8365c36f834623d027db6e368f1
#
_entry.id   8fd1a8365c36f834623d027db6e368f1
#
_cell.length_a   1.000
_cell.length_b   1.000
_cell.length_c   1.000
_cell.angle_alpha   90.00
_cell.angle_beta   90.00
_cell.angle_gamma   90.00
#
_symmetry.space_group_name_H-M   'P 1'
#
loop_
_entity.id
_entity.type
_entity.pdbx_description
1 polymer ?
#
loop_
_entity_poly.entity_id
_entity_poly.type
_entity_poly.pdbx_seq_one_letter_code
_entity_poly.pdbx_strand_id
1 'polypeptide(L)'
;GDGVADTSDEYPNDSTRAYDTFSPSENSYGTAMYEDLYPHEGDYDFNDVVVNFRTQLVANASNQIVEAKVKLIKMARGGSLESGMAMQLGTVPSAKVASVTGCQLSGFASIGANGAENGQTYANIIFWDKISEAWPNTTGASMQNTVSANPHSAEDTTEVTITFTEPIHASLISGNIYIWVNNDRGREIHFAGKPASDLVDPSYFGTGSDNSDPSDVTPMYKGNGNRPWALALSSDTSHTGDTVA
;
A
#
# COMPACT_ATOMS: atom_id res chain seq x y z
N GLY A 1 -31.45 12.87 -9.98
CA GLY A 1 -30.61 13.36 -8.88
C GLY A 1 -30.85 12.54 -7.64
N ASP A 2 -29.88 12.46 -6.80
CA ASP A 2 -29.83 11.72 -5.52
C ASP A 2 -30.29 12.54 -4.32
N GLY A 3 -30.70 13.81 -4.56
CA GLY A 3 -31.17 14.76 -3.57
C GLY A 3 -30.14 15.76 -3.09
N VAL A 4 -28.89 15.67 -3.59
CA VAL A 4 -27.84 16.68 -3.37
C VAL A 4 -27.98 17.80 -4.40
N ALA A 5 -27.80 19.06 -3.97
CA ALA A 5 -27.81 20.19 -4.89
C ALA A 5 -26.58 20.17 -5.80
N ASP A 6 -26.74 20.42 -7.10
CA ASP A 6 -25.63 20.38 -8.09
C ASP A 6 -24.43 21.24 -7.73
N THR A 7 -24.63 22.30 -6.94
CA THR A 7 -23.51 23.16 -6.45
C THR A 7 -22.67 22.55 -5.34
N SER A 8 -23.15 21.46 -4.76
CA SER A 8 -22.50 20.73 -3.65
C SER A 8 -22.23 19.26 -3.99
N ASP A 9 -22.62 18.86 -5.19
CA ASP A 9 -22.47 17.52 -5.72
C ASP A 9 -21.31 17.49 -6.72
N GLU A 10 -20.31 16.69 -6.43
CA GLU A 10 -19.15 16.51 -7.33
C GLU A 10 -19.51 15.64 -8.55
N TYR A 11 -20.68 14.95 -8.49
CA TYR A 11 -21.18 14.05 -9.52
C TYR A 11 -22.63 14.34 -9.95
N PRO A 12 -22.99 15.56 -10.38
CA PRO A 12 -24.40 15.99 -10.55
C PRO A 12 -25.19 15.16 -11.57
N ASN A 13 -24.52 14.38 -12.40
CA ASN A 13 -25.14 13.49 -13.39
C ASN A 13 -25.12 12.00 -12.98
N ASP A 14 -24.61 11.66 -11.78
CA ASP A 14 -24.55 10.30 -11.27
C ASP A 14 -25.28 10.20 -9.93
N SER A 15 -26.42 9.54 -9.90
CA SER A 15 -27.24 9.40 -8.69
C SER A 15 -26.68 8.46 -7.64
N THR A 16 -25.54 7.82 -7.91
CA THR A 16 -24.88 6.86 -7.00
C THR A 16 -23.68 7.45 -6.29
N ARG A 17 -23.21 8.62 -6.71
CA ARG A 17 -22.02 9.33 -6.20
C ARG A 17 -22.39 10.77 -5.89
N ALA A 18 -21.77 11.35 -4.86
CA ALA A 18 -22.01 12.74 -4.47
C ALA A 18 -20.76 13.47 -4.00
N TYR A 19 -19.88 12.80 -3.21
CA TYR A 19 -18.77 13.46 -2.52
C TYR A 19 -17.47 12.70 -2.66
N ASP A 20 -16.36 13.44 -2.74
CA ASP A 20 -15.00 12.93 -2.66
C ASP A 20 -14.33 13.31 -1.35
N THR A 21 -13.54 12.37 -0.81
CA THR A 21 -12.66 12.63 0.32
C THR A 21 -11.27 12.10 -0.02
N PHE A 22 -10.24 12.94 0.18
CA PHE A 22 -8.87 12.59 -0.14
C PHE A 22 -8.00 12.46 1.12
N SER A 23 -7.04 11.54 1.08
CA SER A 23 -6.00 11.38 2.10
C SER A 23 -4.63 11.22 1.41
N PRO A 24 -3.63 12.05 1.77
CA PRO A 24 -3.67 13.15 2.74
C PRO A 24 -4.50 14.35 2.28
N SER A 25 -4.53 14.71 1.01
CA SER A 25 -5.39 15.73 0.41
C SER A 25 -5.54 15.53 -1.09
N GLU A 26 -6.44 16.29 -1.74
CA GLU A 26 -6.65 16.23 -3.18
C GLU A 26 -5.37 16.56 -3.99
N ASN A 27 -4.59 17.52 -3.51
CA ASN A 27 -3.44 18.08 -4.24
C ASN A 27 -2.08 17.71 -3.63
N SER A 28 -2.04 16.75 -2.70
CA SER A 28 -0.81 16.26 -2.09
C SER A 28 -0.78 14.75 -1.97
N TYR A 29 0.42 14.21 -1.78
CA TYR A 29 0.67 12.81 -1.53
C TYR A 29 1.29 12.62 -0.15
N GLY A 30 1.09 11.46 0.44
CA GLY A 30 1.91 10.95 1.52
C GLY A 30 3.05 10.12 0.94
N THR A 31 4.06 9.84 1.75
CA THR A 31 5.18 8.96 1.38
C THR A 31 5.21 7.74 2.29
N ALA A 32 5.31 6.55 1.72
CA ALA A 32 5.55 5.30 2.42
C ALA A 32 6.92 4.77 2.02
N MET A 33 7.71 4.37 3.02
CA MET A 33 9.10 3.96 2.89
C MET A 33 9.34 2.67 3.67
N TYR A 34 10.10 1.74 3.11
CA TYR A 34 10.27 0.40 3.65
C TYR A 34 11.73 -0.04 3.60
N GLU A 35 12.12 -0.84 4.62
CA GLU A 35 13.31 -1.68 4.67
C GLU A 35 12.96 -3.10 4.28
N ASP A 36 13.76 -3.79 3.47
CA ASP A 36 13.41 -5.10 2.90
C ASP A 36 14.01 -6.30 3.64
N LEU A 37 14.89 -6.08 4.64
CA LEU A 37 15.58 -7.15 5.36
C LEU A 37 14.82 -7.76 6.55
N TYR A 38 13.57 -7.29 6.85
CA TYR A 38 12.73 -7.88 7.90
C TYR A 38 12.80 -9.43 7.87
N PRO A 39 12.94 -10.13 9.01
CA PRO A 39 12.98 -9.65 10.40
C PRO A 39 14.38 -9.25 10.91
N HIS A 40 15.38 -9.14 10.04
CA HIS A 40 16.73 -8.72 10.40
C HIS A 40 16.90 -7.21 10.28
N GLU A 41 17.87 -6.67 11.00
CA GLU A 41 18.20 -5.25 10.88
C GLU A 41 18.73 -4.94 9.47
N GLY A 42 18.25 -3.84 8.89
CA GLY A 42 18.81 -3.21 7.71
C GLY A 42 19.73 -2.05 8.08
N ASP A 43 20.02 -1.19 7.13
CA ASP A 43 20.79 0.04 7.35
C ASP A 43 19.93 1.23 7.80
N TYR A 44 18.61 1.04 7.79
CA TYR A 44 17.61 2.02 8.22
C TYR A 44 17.65 3.34 7.46
N ASP A 45 17.97 3.30 6.18
CA ASP A 45 17.89 4.46 5.30
C ASP A 45 16.52 4.61 4.63
N PHE A 46 15.65 3.60 4.75
CA PHE A 46 14.26 3.58 4.30
C PHE A 46 14.09 3.87 2.81
N ASN A 47 14.99 3.39 1.99
CA ASN A 47 14.97 3.61 0.56
C ASN A 47 14.77 2.33 -0.29
N ASP A 48 14.67 1.14 0.34
CA ASP A 48 14.51 -0.13 -0.36
C ASP A 48 13.26 -0.19 -1.23
N VAL A 49 12.14 0.34 -0.72
CA VAL A 49 10.92 0.61 -1.50
C VAL A 49 10.31 1.93 -1.03
N VAL A 50 10.24 2.90 -1.93
CA VAL A 50 9.63 4.20 -1.66
C VAL A 50 8.51 4.49 -2.64
N VAL A 51 7.34 4.82 -2.11
CA VAL A 51 6.18 5.22 -2.90
C VAL A 51 5.53 6.46 -2.34
N ASN A 52 5.07 7.33 -3.22
CA ASN A 52 4.10 8.36 -2.85
C ASN A 52 2.69 7.79 -3.04
N PHE A 53 1.79 8.07 -2.11
CA PHE A 53 0.43 7.53 -2.12
C PHE A 53 -0.64 8.59 -1.90
N ARG A 54 -1.79 8.38 -2.51
CA ARG A 54 -3.02 9.14 -2.26
C ARG A 54 -4.22 8.23 -2.38
N THR A 55 -5.14 8.35 -1.43
CA THR A 55 -6.43 7.65 -1.46
C THR A 55 -7.55 8.65 -1.70
N GLN A 56 -8.48 8.31 -2.58
CA GLN A 56 -9.75 8.99 -2.78
C GLN A 56 -10.87 8.03 -2.37
N LEU A 57 -11.77 8.48 -1.53
CA LEU A 57 -13.01 7.77 -1.19
C LEU A 57 -14.17 8.52 -1.82
N VAL A 58 -14.94 7.85 -2.64
CA VAL A 58 -16.16 8.37 -3.27
C VAL A 58 -17.35 7.90 -2.48
N ALA A 59 -18.16 8.85 -1.99
CA ALA A 59 -19.36 8.58 -1.21
C ALA A 59 -20.64 8.91 -1.97
N ASN A 60 -21.72 8.21 -1.64
CA ASN A 60 -23.07 8.57 -2.08
C ASN A 60 -23.66 9.71 -1.24
N ALA A 61 -24.88 10.17 -1.58
CA ALA A 61 -25.60 11.21 -0.87
C ALA A 61 -25.84 10.94 0.63
N SER A 62 -25.74 9.68 1.07
CA SER A 62 -25.84 9.25 2.47
C SER A 62 -24.48 9.17 3.17
N ASN A 63 -23.41 9.69 2.56
CA ASN A 63 -22.01 9.60 3.07
C ASN A 63 -21.52 8.17 3.25
N GLN A 64 -22.02 7.21 2.49
CA GLN A 64 -21.52 5.85 2.45
C GLN A 64 -20.59 5.68 1.26
N ILE A 65 -19.47 5.00 1.45
CA ILE A 65 -18.46 4.82 0.42
C ILE A 65 -18.92 3.79 -0.60
N VAL A 66 -18.92 4.18 -1.87
CA VAL A 66 -19.30 3.36 -3.03
C VAL A 66 -18.08 2.94 -3.86
N GLU A 67 -17.00 3.72 -3.79
CA GLU A 67 -15.75 3.47 -4.52
C GLU A 67 -14.56 3.99 -3.71
N ALA A 68 -13.43 3.30 -3.81
CA ALA A 68 -12.15 3.79 -3.33
C ALA A 68 -11.13 3.75 -4.47
N LYS A 69 -10.31 4.80 -4.58
CA LYS A 69 -9.20 4.85 -5.53
C LYS A 69 -7.91 5.05 -4.76
N VAL A 70 -6.89 4.31 -5.13
CA VAL A 70 -5.56 4.44 -4.56
C VAL A 70 -4.57 4.70 -5.67
N LYS A 71 -3.88 5.81 -5.59
CA LYS A 71 -2.81 6.17 -6.51
C LYS A 71 -1.48 6.05 -5.81
N LEU A 72 -0.57 5.32 -6.43
CA LEU A 72 0.80 5.08 -5.97
C LEU A 72 1.76 5.56 -7.05
N ILE A 73 2.77 6.31 -6.67
CA ILE A 73 3.87 6.72 -7.54
C ILE A 73 5.14 6.06 -7.00
N LYS A 74 5.77 5.21 -7.81
CA LYS A 74 7.01 4.51 -7.47
C LYS A 74 8.18 5.50 -7.56
N MET A 75 8.82 5.78 -6.43
CA MET A 75 9.84 6.82 -6.30
C MET A 75 11.26 6.24 -6.30
N ALA A 76 11.49 5.17 -5.52
CA ALA A 76 12.80 4.53 -5.42
C ALA A 76 12.68 3.03 -5.11
N ARG A 77 13.72 2.30 -5.51
CA ARG A 77 13.97 0.89 -5.19
C ARG A 77 15.47 0.72 -4.92
N GLY A 78 15.86 0.85 -3.64
CA GLY A 78 17.23 0.68 -3.16
C GLY A 78 17.55 -0.77 -2.83
N GLY A 79 16.55 -1.54 -2.40
CA GLY A 79 16.71 -2.95 -2.07
C GLY A 79 16.91 -3.86 -3.28
N SER A 80 17.64 -4.96 -3.06
CA SER A 80 17.86 -5.99 -4.09
C SER A 80 16.79 -7.07 -4.08
N LEU A 81 15.96 -7.17 -3.04
CA LEU A 81 14.93 -8.17 -2.93
C LEU A 81 13.72 -7.80 -3.82
N GLU A 82 13.12 -8.83 -4.41
CA GLU A 82 11.86 -8.67 -5.13
C GLU A 82 10.74 -8.36 -4.12
N SER A 83 9.90 -7.38 -4.42
CA SER A 83 8.80 -6.99 -3.54
C SER A 83 7.46 -6.91 -4.26
N GLY A 84 6.41 -7.31 -3.57
CA GLY A 84 5.04 -6.95 -3.91
C GLY A 84 4.52 -5.90 -2.94
N MET A 85 3.45 -5.21 -3.31
CA MET A 85 2.80 -4.22 -2.46
C MET A 85 1.28 -4.37 -2.47
N ALA A 86 0.70 -4.24 -1.30
CA ALA A 86 -0.73 -4.35 -1.08
C ALA A 86 -1.26 -3.34 -0.07
N MET A 87 -2.58 -3.26 0.02
CA MET A 87 -3.28 -2.55 1.08
C MET A 87 -4.41 -3.40 1.64
N GLN A 88 -4.43 -3.58 2.95
CA GLN A 88 -5.61 -4.06 3.65
C GLN A 88 -6.56 -2.88 3.88
N LEU A 89 -7.81 -3.02 3.43
CA LEU A 89 -8.87 -2.02 3.58
C LEU A 89 -9.51 -2.11 4.99
N GLY A 90 -8.71 -1.88 6.03
CA GLY A 90 -9.20 -1.91 7.40
C GLY A 90 -9.94 -3.21 7.75
N THR A 91 -11.22 -3.09 8.10
CA THR A 91 -12.08 -4.23 8.45
C THR A 91 -13.18 -4.48 7.41
N VAL A 92 -13.01 -4.01 6.19
CA VAL A 92 -13.93 -4.31 5.08
C VAL A 92 -13.81 -5.81 4.73
N PRO A 93 -14.87 -6.61 4.86
CA PRO A 93 -14.81 -8.02 4.48
C PRO A 93 -14.47 -8.18 3.00
N SER A 94 -13.63 -9.16 2.66
CA SER A 94 -13.21 -9.42 1.28
C SER A 94 -14.40 -9.63 0.32
N ALA A 95 -15.47 -10.26 0.81
CA ALA A 95 -16.72 -10.48 0.05
C ALA A 95 -17.51 -9.19 -0.29
N LYS A 96 -17.20 -8.05 0.34
CA LYS A 96 -17.82 -6.76 0.02
C LYS A 96 -17.18 -6.05 -1.17
N VAL A 97 -16.04 -6.50 -1.64
CA VAL A 97 -15.44 -6.01 -2.87
C VAL A 97 -16.21 -6.59 -4.05
N ALA A 98 -16.68 -5.73 -4.93
CA ALA A 98 -17.34 -6.11 -6.18
C ALA A 98 -16.32 -6.27 -7.32
N SER A 99 -15.39 -5.32 -7.43
CA SER A 99 -14.33 -5.37 -8.44
C SER A 99 -13.11 -4.56 -8.01
N VAL A 100 -11.95 -4.97 -8.53
CA VAL A 100 -10.69 -4.21 -8.45
C VAL A 100 -10.10 -4.14 -9.84
N THR A 101 -9.67 -2.94 -10.25
CA THR A 101 -9.02 -2.69 -11.54
C THR A 101 -7.77 -1.84 -11.37
N GLY A 102 -6.84 -1.89 -12.34
CA GLY A 102 -5.63 -1.07 -12.33
C GLY A 102 -4.42 -1.70 -11.65
N CYS A 103 -4.54 -2.90 -11.10
CA CYS A 103 -3.41 -3.64 -10.52
C CYS A 103 -2.42 -4.09 -11.61
N GLN A 104 -1.13 -4.14 -11.26
CA GLN A 104 -0.05 -4.62 -12.12
C GLN A 104 0.42 -5.99 -11.62
N LEU A 105 -0.20 -7.05 -12.12
CA LEU A 105 -0.03 -8.42 -11.61
C LEU A 105 0.75 -9.29 -12.59
N SER A 106 1.75 -10.01 -12.08
CA SER A 106 2.53 -11.02 -12.83
C SER A 106 1.93 -12.42 -12.74
N GLY A 107 0.98 -12.63 -11.81
CA GLY A 107 0.39 -13.93 -11.50
C GLY A 107 1.07 -14.64 -10.32
N PHE A 108 1.92 -13.96 -9.56
CA PHE A 108 2.50 -14.48 -8.33
C PHE A 108 1.45 -14.53 -7.18
N ALA A 109 0.70 -13.45 -7.00
CA ALA A 109 -0.36 -13.40 -5.99
C ALA A 109 -1.64 -14.12 -6.46
N SER A 110 -2.33 -14.79 -5.54
CA SER A 110 -3.59 -15.47 -5.81
C SER A 110 -4.76 -14.50 -5.68
N ILE A 111 -5.40 -14.16 -6.80
CA ILE A 111 -6.47 -13.16 -6.87
C ILE A 111 -7.83 -13.83 -7.09
N GLY A 112 -8.82 -13.39 -6.34
CA GLY A 112 -10.21 -13.84 -6.47
C GLY A 112 -10.92 -13.21 -7.68
N ALA A 113 -12.08 -13.75 -8.03
CA ALA A 113 -12.88 -13.24 -9.16
C ALA A 113 -13.33 -11.78 -8.97
N ASN A 114 -13.40 -11.28 -7.74
CA ASN A 114 -13.70 -9.89 -7.41
C ASN A 114 -12.48 -8.96 -7.42
N GLY A 115 -11.28 -9.49 -7.70
CA GLY A 115 -10.03 -8.74 -7.74
C GLY A 115 -9.33 -8.56 -6.40
N ALA A 116 -9.93 -8.96 -5.28
CA ALA A 116 -9.25 -9.00 -3.98
C ALA A 116 -8.39 -10.27 -3.87
N GLU A 117 -7.37 -10.24 -3.00
CA GLU A 117 -6.51 -11.39 -2.75
C GLU A 117 -7.30 -12.54 -2.09
N ASN A 118 -7.10 -13.76 -2.57
CA ASN A 118 -7.70 -14.94 -1.99
C ASN A 118 -7.12 -15.27 -0.60
N GLY A 119 -7.94 -15.92 0.25
CA GLY A 119 -7.49 -16.37 1.57
C GLY A 119 -7.52 -15.29 2.66
N GLN A 120 -8.07 -14.12 2.36
CA GLN A 120 -8.16 -12.98 3.27
C GLN A 120 -9.58 -12.78 3.82
N THR A 121 -9.70 -12.63 5.13
CA THR A 121 -10.96 -12.26 5.81
C THR A 121 -11.36 -10.84 5.45
N TYR A 122 -10.43 -9.92 5.56
CA TYR A 122 -10.60 -8.52 5.17
C TYR A 122 -10.00 -8.27 3.78
N ALA A 123 -10.58 -7.33 3.06
CA ALA A 123 -10.15 -7.03 1.70
C ALA A 123 -8.68 -6.58 1.65
N ASN A 124 -7.84 -7.40 1.04
CA ASN A 124 -6.47 -7.08 0.69
C ASN A 124 -6.39 -6.87 -0.82
N ILE A 125 -5.91 -5.71 -1.23
CA ILE A 125 -5.83 -5.26 -2.61
C ILE A 125 -4.36 -5.22 -2.99
N ILE A 126 -3.97 -6.07 -3.94
CA ILE A 126 -2.60 -6.14 -4.45
C ILE A 126 -2.43 -5.06 -5.52
N PHE A 127 -1.49 -4.15 -5.35
CA PHE A 127 -1.16 -3.12 -6.33
C PHE A 127 -0.24 -3.68 -7.42
N TRP A 128 0.81 -4.36 -7.00
CA TRP A 128 1.68 -5.20 -7.82
C TRP A 128 2.20 -6.37 -6.98
N ASP A 129 2.45 -7.48 -7.63
CA ASP A 129 2.96 -8.68 -6.96
C ASP A 129 4.46 -8.91 -7.22
N LYS A 130 5.07 -8.14 -8.14
CA LYS A 130 6.51 -8.04 -8.37
C LYS A 130 6.88 -6.64 -8.86
N ILE A 131 7.69 -5.93 -8.09
CA ILE A 131 8.10 -4.57 -8.46
C ILE A 131 8.96 -4.54 -9.73
N SER A 132 9.77 -5.56 -9.98
CA SER A 132 10.61 -5.64 -11.18
C SER A 132 9.79 -5.72 -12.48
N GLU A 133 8.59 -6.27 -12.43
CA GLU A 133 7.66 -6.35 -13.57
C GLU A 133 6.77 -5.11 -13.65
N ALA A 134 6.33 -4.58 -12.48
CA ALA A 134 5.50 -3.39 -12.41
C ALA A 134 6.28 -2.08 -12.68
N TRP A 135 7.57 -2.08 -12.43
CA TRP A 135 8.47 -0.95 -12.69
C TRP A 135 9.85 -1.45 -13.12
N PRO A 136 9.98 -1.88 -14.39
CA PRO A 136 11.23 -2.42 -14.91
C PRO A 136 12.36 -1.40 -14.83
N ASN A 137 13.53 -1.85 -14.37
CA ASN A 137 14.73 -1.04 -14.38
C ASN A 137 15.28 -0.90 -15.80
N THR A 138 15.12 0.26 -16.39
CA THR A 138 15.55 0.56 -17.77
C THR A 138 16.92 1.21 -17.84
N THR A 139 17.51 1.57 -16.72
CA THR A 139 18.78 2.31 -16.66
C THR A 139 20.00 1.39 -16.54
N GLY A 140 19.81 0.14 -16.12
CA GLY A 140 20.89 -0.79 -15.81
C GLY A 140 21.62 -0.52 -14.50
N ALA A 141 21.19 0.48 -13.73
CA ALA A 141 21.69 0.73 -12.38
C ALA A 141 21.27 -0.41 -11.45
N SER A 142 22.10 -0.79 -10.48
CA SER A 142 21.78 -1.84 -9.52
C SER A 142 20.59 -1.48 -8.62
N MET A 143 20.42 -0.19 -8.37
CA MET A 143 19.38 0.39 -7.52
C MET A 143 18.71 1.54 -8.27
N GLN A 144 17.37 1.60 -8.20
CA GLN A 144 16.59 2.63 -8.90
C GLN A 144 16.40 3.85 -8.02
N ASN A 145 16.89 5.00 -8.49
CA ASN A 145 16.66 6.33 -7.92
C ASN A 145 17.19 6.57 -6.50
N THR A 146 18.07 5.72 -5.98
CA THR A 146 18.67 5.90 -4.65
C THR A 146 20.11 6.41 -4.72
N VAL A 147 20.84 6.10 -5.77
CA VAL A 147 22.22 6.56 -5.97
C VAL A 147 22.23 7.78 -6.90
N SER A 148 22.57 8.95 -6.37
CA SER A 148 22.51 10.23 -7.12
C SER A 148 23.43 10.29 -8.36
N ALA A 149 24.50 9.50 -8.39
CA ALA A 149 25.41 9.39 -9.53
C ALA A 149 24.91 8.49 -10.65
N ASN A 150 23.89 7.68 -10.39
CA ASN A 150 23.31 6.75 -11.35
C ASN A 150 22.23 7.42 -12.20
N PRO A 151 21.98 6.92 -13.43
CA PRO A 151 20.83 7.34 -14.20
C PRO A 151 19.52 7.07 -13.44
N HIS A 152 18.62 8.03 -13.41
CA HIS A 152 17.30 7.88 -12.80
C HIS A 152 16.31 7.22 -13.76
N SER A 153 15.55 6.24 -13.26
CA SER A 153 14.35 5.73 -13.92
C SER A 153 13.23 6.76 -13.79
N ALA A 154 12.42 6.91 -14.83
CA ALA A 154 11.20 7.70 -14.72
C ALA A 154 10.27 7.10 -13.65
N GLU A 155 9.64 7.95 -12.89
CA GLU A 155 8.58 7.56 -11.96
C GLU A 155 7.47 6.83 -12.72
N ASP A 156 6.89 5.82 -12.10
CA ASP A 156 5.75 5.10 -12.66
C ASP A 156 4.58 5.09 -11.68
N THR A 157 3.38 5.18 -12.23
CA THR A 157 2.15 5.31 -11.46
C THR A 157 1.29 4.07 -11.58
N THR A 158 0.83 3.56 -10.45
CA THR A 158 -0.23 2.56 -10.35
C THR A 158 -1.46 3.24 -9.76
N GLU A 159 -2.59 3.18 -10.46
CA GLU A 159 -3.87 3.70 -9.97
C GLU A 159 -4.89 2.57 -9.93
N VAL A 160 -5.34 2.22 -8.73
CA VAL A 160 -6.25 1.10 -8.48
C VAL A 160 -7.60 1.65 -8.06
N THR A 161 -8.65 1.15 -8.72
CA THR A 161 -10.04 1.45 -8.39
C THR A 161 -10.71 0.21 -7.80
N ILE A 162 -11.39 0.40 -6.67
CA ILE A 162 -12.07 -0.63 -5.90
C ILE A 162 -13.55 -0.24 -5.82
N THR A 163 -14.44 -1.10 -6.27
CA THR A 163 -15.88 -0.92 -6.10
C THR A 163 -16.43 -1.94 -5.11
N PHE A 164 -17.54 -1.61 -4.48
CA PHE A 164 -18.16 -2.44 -3.46
C PHE A 164 -19.49 -3.02 -3.90
N THR A 165 -19.88 -4.17 -3.38
CA THR A 165 -21.16 -4.83 -3.66
C THR A 165 -22.37 -4.06 -3.12
N GLU A 166 -22.12 -3.23 -2.10
CA GLU A 166 -23.07 -2.31 -1.49
C GLU A 166 -22.29 -1.13 -0.87
N PRO A 167 -22.91 0.02 -0.61
CA PRO A 167 -22.25 1.13 0.05
C PRO A 167 -21.73 0.76 1.44
N ILE A 168 -20.52 1.20 1.77
CA ILE A 168 -19.81 0.84 3.00
C ILE A 168 -19.69 2.05 3.92
N HIS A 169 -19.82 1.84 5.23
CA HIS A 169 -19.57 2.89 6.19
C HIS A 169 -18.06 3.25 6.22
N ALA A 170 -17.74 4.54 6.15
CA ALA A 170 -16.36 5.02 6.06
C ALA A 170 -15.46 4.54 7.22
N SER A 171 -16.02 4.30 8.42
CA SER A 171 -15.27 3.82 9.59
C SER A 171 -14.67 2.41 9.40
N LEU A 172 -15.15 1.63 8.44
CA LEU A 172 -14.58 0.31 8.14
C LEU A 172 -13.32 0.42 7.27
N ILE A 173 -13.11 1.57 6.60
CA ILE A 173 -11.99 1.77 5.68
C ILE A 173 -10.86 2.48 6.41
N SER A 174 -9.75 1.79 6.58
CA SER A 174 -8.48 2.38 6.97
C SER A 174 -7.37 1.73 6.14
N GLY A 175 -6.52 2.54 5.52
CA GLY A 175 -5.44 2.02 4.71
C GLY A 175 -4.31 1.46 5.59
N ASN A 176 -3.96 0.19 5.38
CA ASN A 176 -2.74 -0.42 5.90
C ASN A 176 -1.94 -0.90 4.68
N ILE A 177 -1.12 -0.01 4.11
CA ILE A 177 -0.25 -0.32 2.97
C ILE A 177 0.96 -1.09 3.51
N TYR A 178 1.32 -2.17 2.84
CA TYR A 178 2.43 -3.02 3.24
C TYR A 178 3.11 -3.64 2.01
N ILE A 179 4.30 -4.15 2.22
CA ILE A 179 5.01 -4.94 1.23
C ILE A 179 5.23 -6.38 1.73
N TRP A 180 5.48 -7.29 0.82
CA TRP A 180 6.17 -8.55 1.10
C TRP A 180 7.43 -8.62 0.26
N VAL A 181 8.41 -9.41 0.67
CA VAL A 181 9.73 -9.39 0.07
C VAL A 181 10.23 -10.79 -0.28
N ASN A 182 11.22 -10.85 -1.18
CA ASN A 182 11.96 -12.05 -1.56
C ASN A 182 11.08 -13.15 -2.20
N ASN A 183 10.03 -12.78 -2.96
CA ASN A 183 9.04 -13.72 -3.48
C ASN A 183 8.41 -14.63 -2.40
N ASP A 184 8.34 -14.16 -1.17
CA ASP A 184 7.72 -14.86 -0.06
C ASP A 184 6.50 -14.05 0.40
N ARG A 185 5.29 -14.49 -0.03
CA ARG A 185 4.04 -13.78 0.27
C ARG A 185 3.79 -13.65 1.77
N GLY A 186 4.30 -14.58 2.57
CA GLY A 186 4.16 -14.59 4.03
C GLY A 186 5.13 -13.66 4.74
N ARG A 187 6.21 -13.20 4.10
CA ARG A 187 7.19 -12.29 4.68
C ARG A 187 6.75 -10.83 4.51
N GLU A 188 5.77 -10.43 5.31
CA GLU A 188 5.13 -9.12 5.23
C GLU A 188 5.86 -8.08 6.07
N ILE A 189 5.84 -6.82 5.61
CA ILE A 189 6.38 -5.66 6.32
C ILE A 189 5.31 -4.56 6.34
N HIS A 190 4.77 -4.30 7.51
CA HIS A 190 3.75 -3.29 7.76
C HIS A 190 4.32 -2.11 8.54
N PHE A 191 3.58 -1.02 8.60
CA PHE A 191 3.89 0.07 9.54
C PHE A 191 3.79 -0.44 10.98
N ALA A 192 4.67 0.08 11.83
CA ALA A 192 4.71 -0.30 13.25
C ALA A 192 3.35 -0.18 13.93
N GLY A 193 2.93 -1.23 14.65
CA GLY A 193 1.65 -1.30 15.33
C GLY A 193 0.45 -1.57 14.41
N LYS A 194 0.65 -1.97 13.16
CA LYS A 194 -0.41 -2.44 12.26
C LYS A 194 -0.49 -3.97 12.30
N PRO A 195 -1.70 -4.54 12.18
CA PRO A 195 -1.83 -5.99 12.08
C PRO A 195 -1.29 -6.51 10.76
N ALA A 196 -0.82 -7.74 10.76
CA ALA A 196 -0.51 -8.52 9.56
C ALA A 196 -1.79 -8.96 8.83
N SER A 197 -1.65 -9.43 7.58
CA SER A 197 -2.74 -10.07 6.85
C SER A 197 -2.92 -11.54 7.29
N ASP A 198 -3.99 -12.19 6.81
CA ASP A 198 -4.24 -13.61 7.10
C ASP A 198 -3.22 -14.56 6.43
N LEU A 199 -2.46 -14.06 5.46
CA LEU A 199 -1.45 -14.84 4.73
C LEU A 199 -0.02 -14.65 5.27
N VAL A 200 0.16 -13.90 6.35
CA VAL A 200 1.48 -13.76 6.97
C VAL A 200 2.00 -15.12 7.44
N ASP A 201 3.29 -15.36 7.30
CA ASP A 201 3.95 -16.46 7.98
C ASP A 201 4.35 -16.03 9.40
N PRO A 202 3.66 -16.53 10.44
CA PRO A 202 3.92 -16.11 11.82
C PRO A 202 5.29 -16.58 12.34
N SER A 203 5.99 -17.44 11.61
CA SER A 203 7.33 -17.89 12.01
C SER A 203 8.40 -16.78 11.95
N TYR A 204 8.11 -15.68 11.26
CA TYR A 204 8.97 -14.49 11.25
C TYR A 204 8.87 -13.67 12.53
N PHE A 205 7.74 -13.71 13.25
CA PHE A 205 7.51 -12.87 14.42
C PHE A 205 8.42 -13.23 15.58
N GLY A 206 8.99 -12.21 16.23
CA GLY A 206 9.90 -12.38 17.36
C GLY A 206 11.22 -13.04 16.99
N THR A 207 11.61 -13.05 15.71
CA THR A 207 12.89 -13.60 15.23
C THR A 207 13.83 -12.52 14.73
N GLY A 208 15.12 -12.84 14.59
CA GLY A 208 16.11 -11.85 14.17
C GLY A 208 16.16 -10.66 15.12
N SER A 209 15.81 -9.49 14.65
CA SER A 209 15.72 -8.26 15.44
C SER A 209 14.27 -7.81 15.71
N ASP A 210 13.28 -8.60 15.25
CA ASP A 210 11.86 -8.30 15.40
C ASP A 210 11.36 -8.62 16.81
N ASN A 211 10.48 -7.75 17.35
CA ASN A 211 9.81 -7.94 18.63
C ASN A 211 8.29 -8.14 18.46
N SER A 212 7.82 -8.44 17.25
CA SER A 212 6.39 -8.65 16.99
C SER A 212 5.83 -9.78 17.84
N ASP A 213 4.66 -9.54 18.43
CA ASP A 213 3.87 -10.51 19.16
C ASP A 213 2.45 -10.52 18.58
N PRO A 214 2.00 -11.60 17.94
CA PRO A 214 0.65 -11.68 17.37
C PRO A 214 -0.48 -11.49 18.39
N SER A 215 -0.22 -11.69 19.68
CA SER A 215 -1.19 -11.48 20.74
C SER A 215 -1.34 -10.01 21.17
N ASP A 216 -0.38 -9.15 20.81
CA ASP A 216 -0.38 -7.72 21.09
C ASP A 216 0.08 -6.94 19.83
N VAL A 217 -0.83 -6.17 19.25
CA VAL A 217 -0.52 -5.36 18.07
C VAL A 217 0.50 -4.25 18.34
N THR A 218 0.71 -3.86 19.60
CA THR A 218 1.60 -2.75 19.96
C THR A 218 3.05 -2.95 19.53
N PRO A 219 3.68 -4.12 19.75
CA PRO A 219 5.04 -4.39 19.28
C PRO A 219 5.13 -4.81 17.81
N MET A 220 3.99 -5.05 17.11
CA MET A 220 4.01 -5.55 15.73
C MET A 220 4.86 -4.66 14.83
N TYR A 221 5.76 -5.31 14.06
CA TYR A 221 6.69 -4.67 13.13
C TYR A 221 7.59 -3.61 13.76
N LYS A 222 7.99 -3.86 15.00
CA LYS A 222 9.02 -3.08 15.73
C LYS A 222 10.17 -3.98 16.13
N GLY A 223 11.34 -3.53 15.80
CA GLY A 223 12.59 -4.20 16.20
C GLY A 223 13.19 -3.65 17.49
N ASN A 224 14.43 -4.05 17.75
CA ASN A 224 15.22 -3.58 18.87
C ASN A 224 15.24 -2.06 18.96
N GLY A 225 15.00 -1.51 20.14
CA GLY A 225 14.91 -0.06 20.35
C GLY A 225 13.66 0.59 19.73
N ASN A 226 12.60 -0.17 19.48
CA ASN A 226 11.36 0.27 18.80
C ASN A 226 11.56 0.79 17.37
N ARG A 227 12.61 0.34 16.68
CA ARG A 227 12.85 0.73 15.28
C ARG A 227 11.83 0.04 14.36
N PRO A 228 11.12 0.78 13.51
CA PRO A 228 10.20 0.21 12.53
C PRO A 228 10.96 -0.28 11.29
N TRP A 229 10.35 -1.14 10.47
CA TRP A 229 10.80 -1.45 9.10
C TRP A 229 10.03 -0.67 8.04
N ALA A 230 9.08 0.16 8.44
CA ALA A 230 8.32 1.00 7.52
C ALA A 230 7.92 2.31 8.17
N LEU A 231 7.95 3.38 7.38
CA LEU A 231 7.54 4.73 7.76
C LEU A 231 6.47 5.25 6.82
N ALA A 232 5.49 5.96 7.37
CA ALA A 232 4.51 6.71 6.59
C ALA A 232 4.51 8.18 7.03
N LEU A 233 4.63 9.05 6.05
CA LEU A 233 4.54 10.51 6.22
C LEU A 233 3.31 11.02 5.50
N SER A 234 2.63 11.99 6.09
CA SER A 234 1.43 12.61 5.51
C SER A 234 1.75 13.68 4.45
N SER A 235 3.00 13.85 4.11
CA SER A 235 3.47 14.79 3.09
C SER A 235 4.40 14.09 2.12
N ASP A 236 4.46 14.64 0.91
CA ASP A 236 5.46 14.27 -0.08
C ASP A 236 6.86 14.63 0.46
N THR A 237 7.71 13.64 0.56
CA THR A 237 9.05 13.77 1.15
C THR A 237 10.05 13.05 0.26
N SER A 238 11.18 13.71 0.02
CA SER A 238 12.31 13.06 -0.64
C SER A 238 12.87 11.93 0.22
N HIS A 239 13.17 10.79 -0.41
CA HIS A 239 13.86 9.68 0.24
C HIS A 239 15.36 9.97 0.39
N THR A 240 16.00 9.26 1.30
CA THR A 240 17.45 9.29 1.46
C THR A 240 18.11 8.58 0.27
N GLY A 241 19.20 9.12 -0.21
CA GLY A 241 20.05 8.45 -1.20
C GLY A 241 21.05 7.51 -0.51
N ASP A 242 21.44 6.44 -1.20
CA ASP A 242 22.54 5.60 -0.76
C ASP A 242 23.83 6.41 -0.70
N THR A 243 24.50 6.37 0.42
CA THR A 243 25.87 6.84 0.52
C THR A 243 26.78 5.83 -0.14
N VAL A 244 27.28 6.15 -1.32
CA VAL A 244 28.36 5.37 -1.95
C VAL A 244 29.56 5.46 -1.03
N ALA A 245 29.91 4.33 -0.37
CA ALA A 245 31.11 4.22 0.44
C ALA A 245 32.37 4.17 -0.43
#